data_30ded4c504b0d1a6ec98f51a804a7db5
#
_entry.id   30ded4c504b0d1a6ec98f51a804a7db5
#
_cell.length_a   1.000
_cell.length_b   1.000
_cell.length_c   1.000
_cell.angle_alpha   90.00
_cell.angle_beta   90.00
_cell.angle_gamma   90.00
#
_symmetry.space_group_name_H-M   'P 1'
#
loop_
_entity.id
_entity.type
_entity.pdbx_description
1 polymer ?
#
loop_
_entity_poly.entity_id
_entity_poly.type
_entity_poly.pdbx_seq_one_letter_code
_entity_poly.pdbx_strand_id
1 'polypeptide(L)'
;KPTSGGFTKTNGWLDWYTGPSKPTLKLPTGAVDAHCHVFGPGDTFPYAPQRKYTPCDASKDQLFALRDHLGFERNVVVQATCHGSDNRAMVDALLHANGKARGVATVTRDISDADLQALHDAGVRGVRFNFVKRLVDFTPKEELIEIANRIKPLGWHVVIYFEAVDLPELWDFFTALPTTVVVDHMGRPDVTQPVDGPEFALFERFMTEHPNVWSKVTCPERLSVSGPKALNDATPTYTDVVPFA
;
A
#
# COMPACT_ATOMS: atom_id res chain seq x y z
N LYS A 1 1.83 0.51 20.94
CA LYS A 1 0.47 0.75 21.45
C LYS A 1 -0.35 -0.52 21.32
N PRO A 2 -1.22 -0.85 22.30
CA PRO A 2 -2.04 -2.06 22.21
C PRO A 2 -3.11 -1.91 21.14
N THR A 3 -3.64 -3.05 20.69
CA THR A 3 -4.87 -3.11 19.91
C THR A 3 -6.09 -3.02 20.82
N SER A 4 -7.20 -2.49 20.33
CA SER A 4 -8.50 -2.45 20.99
C SER A 4 -9.44 -3.53 20.47
N GLY A 5 -10.67 -3.60 21.00
CA GLY A 5 -11.70 -4.52 20.53
C GLY A 5 -11.43 -6.00 20.81
N GLY A 6 -10.65 -6.31 21.84
CA GLY A 6 -10.33 -7.70 22.22
C GLY A 6 -9.31 -8.40 21.32
N PHE A 7 -8.69 -7.70 20.39
CA PHE A 7 -7.64 -8.24 19.53
C PHE A 7 -6.28 -8.22 20.23
N THR A 8 -5.45 -9.21 19.95
CA THR A 8 -4.06 -9.29 20.44
C THR A 8 -3.11 -9.00 19.30
N LYS A 9 -2.22 -8.01 19.49
CA LYS A 9 -1.18 -7.66 18.52
C LYS A 9 -0.26 -8.86 18.27
N THR A 10 0.06 -9.14 17.02
CA THR A 10 0.98 -10.20 16.64
C THR A 10 2.34 -9.95 17.27
N ASN A 11 2.93 -11.01 17.87
CA ASN A 11 4.24 -10.92 18.48
C ASN A 11 5.30 -10.46 17.47
N GLY A 12 6.19 -9.58 17.92
CA GLY A 12 7.25 -9.01 17.06
C GLY A 12 6.81 -7.84 16.16
N TRP A 13 5.52 -7.50 16.12
CA TRP A 13 5.06 -6.30 15.42
C TRP A 13 5.25 -5.06 16.29
N LEU A 14 5.84 -4.02 15.66
CA LEU A 14 6.17 -2.78 16.35
C LEU A 14 4.90 -1.94 16.60
N ASP A 15 4.96 -1.10 17.61
CA ASP A 15 4.01 0.00 17.78
C ASP A 15 4.38 1.14 16.82
N TRP A 16 3.40 2.02 16.54
CA TRP A 16 3.72 3.24 15.78
C TRP A 16 4.69 4.12 16.58
N TYR A 17 5.64 4.74 15.88
CA TYR A 17 6.68 5.55 16.50
C TYR A 17 6.14 6.92 16.93
N THR A 18 6.36 7.27 18.22
CA THR A 18 5.77 8.46 18.85
C THR A 18 6.68 9.69 18.84
N GLY A 19 7.95 9.54 18.45
CA GLY A 19 8.96 10.60 18.53
C GLY A 19 9.67 10.86 17.20
N PRO A 20 8.97 11.05 16.07
CA PRO A 20 9.64 11.31 14.81
C PRO A 20 10.39 12.63 14.84
N SER A 21 11.62 12.64 14.31
CA SER A 21 12.39 13.85 14.13
C SER A 21 11.74 14.75 13.07
N LYS A 22 11.94 16.06 13.21
CA LYS A 22 11.46 17.02 12.18
C LYS A 22 12.40 16.96 10.99
N PRO A 23 11.91 16.71 9.77
CA PRO A 23 12.75 16.79 8.57
C PRO A 23 13.29 18.20 8.35
N THR A 24 14.52 18.29 7.85
CA THR A 24 15.09 19.57 7.37
C THR A 24 14.65 19.87 5.94
N LEU A 25 14.34 18.84 5.17
CA LEU A 25 13.79 18.99 3.82
C LEU A 25 12.39 19.62 3.90
N LYS A 26 12.21 20.68 3.14
CA LYS A 26 10.88 21.30 2.93
C LYS A 26 10.26 20.72 1.67
N LEU A 27 9.12 20.10 1.82
CA LEU A 27 8.35 19.56 0.71
C LEU A 27 7.70 20.69 -0.10
N PRO A 28 7.52 20.52 -1.41
CA PRO A 28 6.80 21.49 -2.23
C PRO A 28 5.32 21.51 -1.85
N THR A 29 4.66 22.64 -2.13
CA THR A 29 3.20 22.76 -1.98
C THR A 29 2.49 21.65 -2.75
N GLY A 30 1.49 21.05 -2.12
CA GLY A 30 0.72 19.95 -2.70
C GLY A 30 1.40 18.58 -2.64
N ALA A 31 2.53 18.45 -1.93
CA ALA A 31 3.19 17.14 -1.75
C ALA A 31 2.24 16.09 -1.17
N VAL A 32 2.33 14.89 -1.70
CA VAL A 32 1.46 13.75 -1.34
C VAL A 32 2.30 12.62 -0.77
N ASP A 33 1.94 12.13 0.41
CA ASP A 33 2.37 10.80 0.85
C ASP A 33 1.57 9.76 0.04
N ALA A 34 2.22 9.10 -0.89
CA ALA A 34 1.57 8.26 -1.90
C ALA A 34 1.22 6.84 -1.40
N HIS A 35 1.61 6.48 -0.18
CA HIS A 35 1.28 5.17 0.39
C HIS A 35 1.35 5.19 1.92
N CYS A 36 0.20 5.20 2.54
CA CYS A 36 0.06 5.07 3.98
C CYS A 36 -1.17 4.23 4.35
N HIS A 37 -1.25 3.83 5.61
CA HIS A 37 -2.32 3.00 6.14
C HIS A 37 -2.92 3.62 7.40
N VAL A 38 -4.17 3.22 7.69
CA VAL A 38 -4.78 3.33 9.03
C VAL A 38 -5.06 1.94 9.56
N PHE A 39 -4.90 1.76 10.87
CA PHE A 39 -5.15 0.50 11.57
C PHE A 39 -6.11 0.74 12.72
N GLY A 40 -7.27 0.15 12.66
CA GLY A 40 -8.28 0.28 13.70
C GLY A 40 -8.79 1.71 13.92
N PRO A 41 -9.18 2.08 15.15
CA PRO A 41 -9.11 1.20 16.36
C PRO A 41 -9.99 -0.03 16.24
N GLY A 42 -9.51 -1.16 16.77
CA GLY A 42 -10.15 -2.46 16.59
C GLY A 42 -11.54 -2.59 17.20
N ASP A 43 -11.89 -1.77 18.20
CA ASP A 43 -13.23 -1.70 18.80
C ASP A 43 -14.26 -1.04 17.87
N THR A 44 -13.83 -0.15 17.01
CA THR A 44 -14.69 0.57 16.05
C THR A 44 -14.59 -0.03 14.65
N PHE A 45 -13.38 -0.39 14.23
CA PHE A 45 -13.08 -0.98 12.93
C PHE A 45 -12.36 -2.31 13.13
N PRO A 46 -13.11 -3.43 13.26
CA PRO A 46 -12.54 -4.74 13.56
C PRO A 46 -11.51 -5.19 12.52
N TYR A 47 -10.52 -5.93 12.99
CA TYR A 47 -9.58 -6.61 12.11
C TYR A 47 -10.20 -7.88 11.54
N ALA A 48 -9.92 -8.17 10.26
CA ALA A 48 -10.53 -9.28 9.54
C ALA A 48 -10.18 -10.64 10.18
N PRO A 49 -11.12 -11.59 10.24
CA PRO A 49 -10.86 -12.90 10.83
C PRO A 49 -9.74 -13.69 10.14
N GLN A 50 -9.63 -13.55 8.81
CA GLN A 50 -8.63 -14.25 7.98
C GLN A 50 -7.29 -13.52 7.85
N ARG A 51 -7.09 -12.42 8.57
CA ARG A 51 -5.83 -11.65 8.53
C ARG A 51 -4.62 -12.51 8.91
N LYS A 52 -3.48 -12.20 8.31
CA LYS A 52 -2.21 -12.89 8.62
C LYS A 52 -1.41 -12.22 9.75
N TYR A 53 -1.81 -11.03 10.17
CA TYR A 53 -1.21 -10.29 11.28
C TYR A 53 -2.24 -9.35 11.93
N THR A 54 -2.00 -9.04 13.20
CA THR A 54 -2.73 -7.99 13.92
C THR A 54 -1.74 -6.89 14.29
N PRO A 55 -1.88 -5.67 13.75
CA PRO A 55 -1.01 -4.54 14.09
C PRO A 55 -1.40 -3.92 15.44
N CYS A 56 -0.67 -2.91 15.89
CA CYS A 56 -1.20 -1.96 16.88
C CYS A 56 -2.33 -1.12 16.26
N ASP A 57 -3.18 -0.52 17.10
CA ASP A 57 -4.06 0.54 16.60
C ASP A 57 -3.22 1.77 16.24
N ALA A 58 -3.43 2.27 15.02
CA ALA A 58 -2.84 3.49 14.51
C ALA A 58 -3.87 4.15 13.59
N SER A 59 -4.70 5.01 14.19
CA SER A 59 -5.87 5.58 13.55
C SER A 59 -5.53 6.75 12.63
N LYS A 60 -6.55 7.32 12.00
CA LYS A 60 -6.45 8.54 11.21
C LYS A 60 -5.79 9.70 11.96
N ASP A 61 -5.99 9.81 13.28
CA ASP A 61 -5.44 10.91 14.06
C ASP A 61 -3.91 10.84 14.12
N GLN A 62 -3.34 9.63 14.34
CA GLN A 62 -1.89 9.41 14.29
C GLN A 62 -1.35 9.65 12.88
N LEU A 63 -2.05 9.16 11.84
CA LEU A 63 -1.63 9.33 10.45
C LEU A 63 -1.55 10.81 10.06
N PHE A 64 -2.60 11.58 10.34
CA PHE A 64 -2.64 12.98 9.94
C PHE A 64 -1.73 13.88 10.78
N ALA A 65 -1.52 13.54 12.06
CA ALA A 65 -0.50 14.21 12.87
C ALA A 65 0.91 13.97 12.30
N LEU A 66 1.23 12.75 11.86
CA LEU A 66 2.50 12.45 11.20
C LEU A 66 2.63 13.18 9.86
N ARG A 67 1.57 13.18 9.02
CA ARG A 67 1.53 13.92 7.76
C ARG A 67 1.92 15.39 7.97
N ASP A 68 1.25 16.04 8.90
CA ASP A 68 1.45 17.46 9.19
C ASP A 68 2.85 17.72 9.77
N HIS A 69 3.33 16.81 10.63
CA HIS A 69 4.69 16.87 11.18
C HIS A 69 5.76 16.79 10.08
N LEU A 70 5.58 15.90 9.11
CA LEU A 70 6.52 15.70 7.99
C LEU A 70 6.39 16.79 6.91
N GLY A 71 5.27 17.51 6.86
CA GLY A 71 5.02 18.58 5.91
C GLY A 71 4.35 18.16 4.60
N PHE A 72 3.75 16.96 4.56
CA PHE A 72 2.86 16.57 3.46
C PHE A 72 1.52 17.27 3.59
N GLU A 73 0.91 17.63 2.47
CA GLU A 73 -0.42 18.22 2.44
C GLU A 73 -1.52 17.19 2.21
N ARG A 74 -1.20 16.09 1.55
CA ARG A 74 -2.16 15.09 1.10
C ARG A 74 -1.65 13.67 1.33
N ASN A 75 -2.60 12.71 1.35
CA ASN A 75 -2.31 11.29 1.51
C ASN A 75 -3.01 10.44 0.45
N VAL A 76 -2.39 9.33 0.09
CA VAL A 76 -3.08 8.18 -0.49
C VAL A 76 -3.15 7.08 0.56
N VAL A 77 -4.34 6.87 1.11
CA VAL A 77 -4.58 5.84 2.12
C VAL A 77 -4.89 4.53 1.42
N VAL A 78 -4.02 3.56 1.59
CA VAL A 78 -4.16 2.22 1.01
C VAL A 78 -4.78 1.30 2.03
N GLN A 79 -5.77 0.51 1.63
CA GLN A 79 -6.39 -0.48 2.50
C GLN A 79 -5.35 -1.44 3.07
N ALA A 80 -5.32 -1.55 4.40
CA ALA A 80 -4.42 -2.46 5.08
C ALA A 80 -4.97 -3.90 5.02
N THR A 81 -4.13 -4.88 4.72
CA THR A 81 -4.54 -6.28 4.58
C THR A 81 -5.16 -6.88 5.85
N CYS A 82 -4.80 -6.35 7.02
CA CYS A 82 -5.40 -6.77 8.29
C CYS A 82 -6.89 -6.43 8.45
N HIS A 83 -7.42 -5.51 7.63
CA HIS A 83 -8.85 -5.21 7.57
C HIS A 83 -9.58 -5.97 6.44
N GLY A 84 -8.85 -6.70 5.59
CA GLY A 84 -9.45 -7.41 4.46
C GLY A 84 -10.19 -6.45 3.52
N SER A 85 -11.43 -6.81 3.16
CA SER A 85 -12.31 -5.98 2.33
C SER A 85 -13.24 -5.04 3.12
N ASP A 86 -13.07 -4.95 4.43
CA ASP A 86 -13.77 -3.95 5.25
C ASP A 86 -13.02 -2.61 5.19
N ASN A 87 -13.43 -1.75 4.27
CA ASN A 87 -12.79 -0.47 3.99
C ASN A 87 -13.21 0.66 4.96
N ARG A 88 -14.01 0.39 6.00
CA ARG A 88 -14.60 1.44 6.85
C ARG A 88 -13.58 2.32 7.54
N ALA A 89 -12.47 1.75 8.04
CA ALA A 89 -11.41 2.55 8.69
C ALA A 89 -10.75 3.52 7.69
N MET A 90 -10.49 3.07 6.46
CA MET A 90 -9.97 3.92 5.40
C MET A 90 -10.98 5.00 5.00
N VAL A 91 -12.25 4.65 4.77
CA VAL A 91 -13.31 5.60 4.40
C VAL A 91 -13.48 6.67 5.46
N ASP A 92 -13.50 6.29 6.74
CA ASP A 92 -13.56 7.25 7.86
C ASP A 92 -12.38 8.24 7.81
N ALA A 93 -11.17 7.77 7.51
CA ALA A 93 -10.01 8.64 7.32
C ALA A 93 -10.16 9.58 6.12
N LEU A 94 -10.69 9.09 4.98
CA LEU A 94 -10.90 9.91 3.78
C LEU A 94 -11.90 11.05 4.05
N LEU A 95 -13.01 10.74 4.71
CA LEU A 95 -14.03 11.73 5.06
C LEU A 95 -13.47 12.77 6.03
N HIS A 96 -12.71 12.34 7.03
CA HIS A 96 -12.06 13.25 7.97
C HIS A 96 -11.02 14.16 7.31
N ALA A 97 -10.34 13.68 6.28
CA ALA A 97 -9.32 14.44 5.54
C ALA A 97 -9.88 15.62 4.73
N ASN A 98 -11.19 15.72 4.57
CA ASN A 98 -11.86 16.84 3.90
C ASN A 98 -11.23 17.17 2.53
N GLY A 99 -11.14 16.18 1.65
CA GLY A 99 -10.61 16.31 0.30
C GLY A 99 -9.08 16.19 0.16
N LYS A 100 -8.34 16.18 1.27
CA LYS A 100 -6.87 16.07 1.27
C LYS A 100 -6.34 14.63 1.21
N ALA A 101 -7.22 13.65 1.05
CA ALA A 101 -6.81 12.26 0.88
C ALA A 101 -7.60 11.57 -0.22
N ARG A 102 -6.99 10.53 -0.80
CA ARG A 102 -7.63 9.58 -1.71
C ARG A 102 -7.36 8.17 -1.19
N GLY A 103 -8.25 7.23 -1.57
CA GLY A 103 -8.18 5.85 -1.10
C GLY A 103 -7.87 4.86 -2.21
N VAL A 104 -7.22 3.77 -1.80
CA VAL A 104 -7.09 2.55 -2.59
C VAL A 104 -7.70 1.41 -1.78
N ALA A 105 -8.82 0.87 -2.25
CA ALA A 105 -9.62 -0.10 -1.54
C ALA A 105 -9.21 -1.55 -1.83
N THR A 106 -9.66 -2.46 -1.01
CA THR A 106 -9.74 -3.89 -1.32
C THR A 106 -11.21 -4.26 -1.42
N VAL A 107 -11.63 -4.80 -2.55
CA VAL A 107 -13.02 -5.19 -2.79
C VAL A 107 -13.09 -6.63 -3.27
N THR A 108 -14.24 -7.26 -3.07
CA THR A 108 -14.55 -8.58 -3.61
C THR A 108 -15.37 -8.45 -4.90
N ARG A 109 -15.41 -9.49 -5.72
CA ARG A 109 -16.11 -9.43 -7.02
C ARG A 109 -17.62 -9.20 -6.89
N ASP A 110 -18.19 -9.57 -5.76
CA ASP A 110 -19.62 -9.45 -5.44
C ASP A 110 -20.01 -8.10 -4.81
N ILE A 111 -19.06 -7.16 -4.69
CA ILE A 111 -19.39 -5.80 -4.24
C ILE A 111 -20.50 -5.19 -5.11
N SER A 112 -21.51 -4.57 -4.49
CA SER A 112 -22.58 -3.93 -5.24
C SER A 112 -22.11 -2.66 -5.98
N ASP A 113 -22.80 -2.28 -7.04
CA ASP A 113 -22.50 -1.01 -7.74
C ASP A 113 -22.76 0.20 -6.86
N ALA A 114 -23.74 0.09 -5.95
CA ALA A 114 -24.02 1.14 -4.95
C ALA A 114 -22.85 1.31 -3.97
N ASP A 115 -22.25 0.21 -3.51
CA ASP A 115 -21.10 0.27 -2.62
C ASP A 115 -19.84 0.76 -3.34
N LEU A 116 -19.63 0.38 -4.60
CA LEU A 116 -18.56 0.95 -5.43
C LEU A 116 -18.73 2.46 -5.59
N GLN A 117 -19.95 2.93 -5.85
CA GLN A 117 -20.24 4.36 -5.98
C GLN A 117 -20.02 5.08 -4.63
N ALA A 118 -20.45 4.49 -3.52
CA ALA A 118 -20.22 5.07 -2.19
C ALA A 118 -18.72 5.21 -1.87
N LEU A 119 -17.91 4.21 -2.22
CA LEU A 119 -16.45 4.30 -2.11
C LEU A 119 -15.88 5.42 -3.00
N HIS A 120 -16.37 5.55 -4.23
CA HIS A 120 -15.97 6.62 -5.15
C HIS A 120 -16.27 8.01 -4.57
N ASP A 121 -17.47 8.20 -4.04
CA ASP A 121 -17.93 9.46 -3.45
C ASP A 121 -17.13 9.81 -2.18
N ALA A 122 -16.70 8.81 -1.42
CA ALA A 122 -15.82 8.99 -0.27
C ALA A 122 -14.36 9.36 -0.65
N GLY A 123 -13.98 9.22 -1.91
CA GLY A 123 -12.63 9.59 -2.39
C GLY A 123 -11.73 8.42 -2.78
N VAL A 124 -12.27 7.19 -2.88
CA VAL A 124 -11.51 6.04 -3.40
C VAL A 124 -11.28 6.22 -4.90
N ARG A 125 -10.06 5.90 -5.37
CA ARG A 125 -9.65 6.06 -6.77
C ARG A 125 -8.87 4.85 -7.31
N GLY A 126 -8.84 3.77 -6.55
CA GLY A 126 -8.19 2.54 -7.00
C GLY A 126 -8.53 1.35 -6.13
N VAL A 127 -8.12 0.17 -6.59
CA VAL A 127 -8.15 -1.07 -5.82
C VAL A 127 -6.75 -1.68 -5.77
N ARG A 128 -6.48 -2.47 -4.72
CA ARG A 128 -5.20 -3.16 -4.57
C ARG A 128 -5.38 -4.66 -4.76
N PHE A 129 -4.57 -5.23 -5.66
CA PHE A 129 -4.40 -6.67 -5.84
C PHE A 129 -3.08 -7.09 -5.18
N ASN A 130 -3.17 -7.96 -4.20
CA ASN A 130 -2.02 -8.39 -3.42
C ASN A 130 -1.68 -9.85 -3.75
N PHE A 131 -0.45 -10.10 -4.20
CA PHE A 131 0.09 -11.42 -4.55
C PHE A 131 1.16 -11.90 -3.54
N VAL A 132 1.41 -11.14 -2.49
CA VAL A 132 2.39 -11.49 -1.46
C VAL A 132 1.79 -12.55 -0.54
N LYS A 133 2.12 -13.80 -0.78
CA LYS A 133 1.50 -15.01 -0.17
C LYS A 133 1.51 -15.03 1.36
N ARG A 134 2.50 -14.41 1.99
CA ARG A 134 2.57 -14.29 3.46
C ARG A 134 1.57 -13.30 4.06
N LEU A 135 0.97 -12.44 3.25
CA LEU A 135 0.05 -11.38 3.70
C LEU A 135 -1.41 -11.68 3.40
N VAL A 136 -1.69 -12.44 2.34
CA VAL A 136 -3.05 -12.70 1.87
C VAL A 136 -3.19 -14.13 1.36
N ASP A 137 -4.43 -14.60 1.30
CA ASP A 137 -4.78 -15.82 0.61
C ASP A 137 -4.92 -15.56 -0.90
N PHE A 138 -4.85 -16.61 -1.68
CA PHE A 138 -4.97 -16.55 -3.13
C PHE A 138 -6.38 -16.11 -3.55
N THR A 139 -6.44 -15.19 -4.50
CA THR A 139 -7.67 -14.81 -5.21
C THR A 139 -7.52 -15.20 -6.70
N PRO A 140 -8.49 -15.89 -7.30
CA PRO A 140 -8.42 -16.24 -8.71
C PRO A 140 -8.23 -15.02 -9.62
N LYS A 141 -7.36 -15.12 -10.62
CA LYS A 141 -7.04 -14.01 -11.55
C LYS A 141 -8.30 -13.54 -12.31
N GLU A 142 -9.21 -14.46 -12.59
CA GLU A 142 -10.49 -14.19 -13.26
C GLU A 142 -11.37 -13.23 -12.43
N GLU A 143 -11.43 -13.42 -11.11
CA GLU A 143 -12.15 -12.51 -10.21
C GLU A 143 -11.51 -11.12 -10.18
N LEU A 144 -10.18 -11.06 -10.18
CA LEU A 144 -9.45 -9.79 -10.20
C LEU A 144 -9.67 -9.03 -11.52
N ILE A 145 -9.75 -9.73 -12.65
CA ILE A 145 -10.08 -9.13 -13.95
C ILE A 145 -11.52 -8.59 -13.94
N GLU A 146 -12.48 -9.33 -13.37
CA GLU A 146 -13.85 -8.84 -13.21
C GLU A 146 -13.89 -7.54 -12.42
N ILE A 147 -13.18 -7.47 -11.29
CA ILE A 147 -13.05 -6.26 -10.48
C ILE A 147 -12.43 -5.13 -11.30
N ALA A 148 -11.32 -5.39 -12.01
CA ALA A 148 -10.64 -4.39 -12.83
C ALA A 148 -11.55 -3.81 -13.92
N ASN A 149 -12.36 -4.63 -14.56
CA ASN A 149 -13.35 -4.18 -15.55
C ASN A 149 -14.46 -3.32 -14.92
N ARG A 150 -14.91 -3.66 -13.72
CA ARG A 150 -15.97 -2.91 -13.02
C ARG A 150 -15.50 -1.54 -12.54
N ILE A 151 -14.24 -1.39 -12.16
CA ILE A 151 -13.71 -0.11 -11.68
C ILE A 151 -13.22 0.81 -12.81
N LYS A 152 -12.98 0.27 -13.99
CA LYS A 152 -12.53 1.04 -15.17
C LYS A 152 -13.42 2.23 -15.51
N PRO A 153 -14.77 2.09 -15.60
CA PRO A 153 -15.66 3.21 -15.87
C PRO A 153 -15.62 4.33 -14.83
N LEU A 154 -15.21 4.01 -13.59
CA LEU A 154 -15.01 4.99 -12.52
C LEU A 154 -13.68 5.76 -12.64
N GLY A 155 -12.84 5.41 -13.61
CA GLY A 155 -11.51 5.99 -13.77
C GLY A 155 -10.53 5.57 -12.68
N TRP A 156 -10.77 4.47 -11.99
CA TRP A 156 -9.88 3.96 -10.97
C TRP A 156 -8.72 3.19 -11.56
N HIS A 157 -7.60 3.17 -10.83
CA HIS A 157 -6.43 2.38 -11.15
C HIS A 157 -6.36 1.08 -10.32
N VAL A 158 -5.53 0.16 -10.76
CA VAL A 158 -5.18 -1.05 -10.00
C VAL A 158 -3.78 -0.89 -9.44
N VAL A 159 -3.65 -1.05 -8.12
CA VAL A 159 -2.35 -1.20 -7.46
C VAL A 159 -2.02 -2.68 -7.38
N ILE A 160 -0.82 -3.06 -7.82
CA ILE A 160 -0.33 -4.44 -7.73
C ILE A 160 0.81 -4.53 -6.73
N TYR A 161 0.73 -5.50 -5.84
CA TYR A 161 1.75 -5.79 -4.84
C TYR A 161 2.21 -7.24 -4.97
N PHE A 162 3.45 -7.44 -5.35
CA PHE A 162 4.03 -8.75 -5.65
C PHE A 162 5.51 -8.79 -5.28
N GLU A 163 6.11 -9.95 -5.30
CA GLU A 163 7.56 -10.12 -5.15
C GLU A 163 8.20 -10.25 -6.54
N ALA A 164 9.37 -9.65 -6.76
CA ALA A 164 10.00 -9.59 -8.10
C ALA A 164 10.16 -10.96 -8.76
N VAL A 165 10.42 -11.99 -7.97
CA VAL A 165 10.52 -13.37 -8.43
C VAL A 165 9.24 -13.90 -9.08
N ASP A 166 8.07 -13.35 -8.73
CA ASP A 166 6.76 -13.76 -9.27
C ASP A 166 6.39 -13.01 -10.57
N LEU A 167 7.13 -11.97 -10.96
CA LEU A 167 6.81 -11.16 -12.15
C LEU A 167 6.72 -11.98 -13.44
N PRO A 168 7.61 -12.95 -13.74
CA PRO A 168 7.48 -13.77 -14.95
C PRO A 168 6.13 -14.50 -15.04
N GLU A 169 5.65 -15.07 -13.92
CA GLU A 169 4.36 -15.78 -13.86
C GLU A 169 3.16 -14.83 -13.95
N LEU A 170 3.32 -13.61 -13.47
CA LEU A 170 2.24 -12.62 -13.38
C LEU A 170 2.21 -11.66 -14.59
N TRP A 171 3.19 -11.72 -15.48
CA TRP A 171 3.36 -10.80 -16.60
C TRP A 171 2.11 -10.66 -17.47
N ASP A 172 1.59 -11.77 -17.97
CA ASP A 172 0.42 -11.76 -18.87
C ASP A 172 -0.81 -11.22 -18.17
N PHE A 173 -0.98 -11.55 -16.89
CA PHE A 173 -2.09 -11.01 -16.09
C PHE A 173 -1.96 -9.51 -15.89
N PHE A 174 -0.78 -9.02 -15.50
CA PHE A 174 -0.57 -7.60 -15.26
C PHE A 174 -0.73 -6.76 -16.53
N THR A 175 -0.22 -7.25 -17.64
CA THR A 175 -0.30 -6.55 -18.93
C THR A 175 -1.69 -6.57 -19.55
N ALA A 176 -2.55 -7.51 -19.13
CA ALA A 176 -3.96 -7.58 -19.57
C ALA A 176 -4.90 -6.68 -18.73
N LEU A 177 -4.43 -6.08 -17.65
CA LEU A 177 -5.28 -5.20 -16.82
C LEU A 177 -5.76 -3.99 -17.64
N PRO A 178 -7.08 -3.69 -17.64
CA PRO A 178 -7.67 -2.69 -18.52
C PRO A 178 -7.58 -1.25 -18.01
N THR A 179 -6.76 -1.01 -16.99
CA THR A 179 -6.65 0.25 -16.26
C THR A 179 -5.20 0.74 -16.22
N THR A 180 -4.98 1.94 -15.71
CA THR A 180 -3.67 2.33 -15.18
C THR A 180 -3.28 1.34 -14.07
N VAL A 181 -2.03 0.94 -14.06
CA VAL A 181 -1.44 0.01 -13.08
C VAL A 181 -0.39 0.75 -12.27
N VAL A 182 -0.42 0.59 -10.95
CA VAL A 182 0.56 1.19 -10.04
C VAL A 182 1.24 0.07 -9.25
N VAL A 183 2.55 -0.04 -9.41
CA VAL A 183 3.35 -1.05 -8.73
C VAL A 183 3.72 -0.57 -7.33
N ASP A 184 3.42 -1.36 -6.30
CA ASP A 184 3.86 -1.08 -4.95
C ASP A 184 5.36 -1.39 -4.77
N HIS A 185 6.07 -0.49 -4.09
CA HIS A 185 7.40 -0.71 -3.54
C HIS A 185 8.43 -1.21 -4.58
N MET A 186 8.45 -0.56 -5.77
CA MET A 186 9.41 -0.86 -6.86
C MET A 186 9.37 -2.32 -7.36
N GLY A 187 8.23 -3.02 -7.18
CA GLY A 187 8.13 -4.44 -7.52
C GLY A 187 8.93 -5.37 -6.62
N ARG A 188 9.37 -4.88 -5.45
CA ARG A 188 10.16 -5.62 -4.45
C ARG A 188 11.39 -6.33 -5.03
N PRO A 189 12.34 -5.60 -5.65
CA PRO A 189 13.55 -6.20 -6.17
C PRO A 189 14.37 -6.87 -5.06
N ASP A 190 15.05 -7.94 -5.41
CA ASP A 190 16.10 -8.52 -4.56
C ASP A 190 17.38 -7.67 -4.69
N VAL A 191 17.59 -6.78 -3.73
CA VAL A 191 18.73 -5.85 -3.72
C VAL A 191 20.10 -6.54 -3.51
N THR A 192 20.12 -7.84 -3.26
CA THR A 192 21.36 -8.65 -3.24
C THR A 192 21.81 -9.06 -4.64
N GLN A 193 20.94 -8.94 -5.64
CA GLN A 193 21.24 -9.20 -7.03
C GLN A 193 21.79 -7.94 -7.72
N PRO A 194 22.57 -8.09 -8.80
CA PRO A 194 23.00 -6.94 -9.59
C PRO A 194 21.82 -6.17 -10.17
N VAL A 195 21.89 -4.83 -10.15
CA VAL A 195 20.84 -3.97 -10.72
C VAL A 195 20.69 -4.15 -12.23
N ASP A 196 21.77 -4.52 -12.93
CA ASP A 196 21.80 -4.89 -14.35
C ASP A 196 21.50 -6.40 -14.58
N GLY A 197 21.12 -7.10 -13.52
CA GLY A 197 20.77 -8.53 -13.58
C GLY A 197 19.40 -8.79 -14.20
N PRO A 198 19.10 -10.06 -14.52
CA PRO A 198 17.89 -10.42 -15.28
C PRO A 198 16.58 -10.14 -14.53
N GLU A 199 16.57 -10.17 -13.20
CA GLU A 199 15.35 -9.90 -12.41
C GLU A 199 14.93 -8.45 -12.56
N PHE A 200 15.83 -7.50 -12.31
CA PHE A 200 15.50 -6.08 -12.39
C PHE A 200 15.35 -5.62 -13.85
N ALA A 201 16.11 -6.16 -14.77
CA ALA A 201 15.94 -5.90 -16.20
C ALA A 201 14.54 -6.29 -16.71
N LEU A 202 13.92 -7.36 -16.16
CA LEU A 202 12.54 -7.71 -16.47
C LEU A 202 11.57 -6.66 -15.94
N PHE A 203 11.79 -6.13 -14.74
CA PHE A 203 10.99 -5.06 -14.18
C PHE A 203 11.11 -3.76 -14.99
N GLU A 204 12.34 -3.37 -15.37
CA GLU A 204 12.57 -2.20 -16.25
C GLU A 204 11.85 -2.37 -17.59
N ARG A 205 11.90 -3.56 -18.18
CA ARG A 205 11.16 -3.87 -19.40
C ARG A 205 9.65 -3.76 -19.20
N PHE A 206 9.14 -4.26 -18.09
CA PHE A 206 7.71 -4.13 -17.72
C PHE A 206 7.29 -2.67 -17.68
N MET A 207 8.09 -1.80 -17.06
CA MET A 207 7.82 -0.36 -16.98
C MET A 207 7.92 0.34 -18.33
N THR A 208 8.91 0.00 -19.15
CA THR A 208 9.19 0.69 -20.42
C THR A 208 8.25 0.27 -21.56
N GLU A 209 7.87 -0.99 -21.62
CA GLU A 209 6.95 -1.51 -22.64
C GLU A 209 5.47 -1.15 -22.35
N HIS A 210 5.14 -0.76 -21.13
CA HIS A 210 3.77 -0.50 -20.69
C HIS A 210 3.63 0.91 -20.08
N PRO A 211 3.40 1.94 -20.90
CA PRO A 211 3.36 3.34 -20.43
C PRO A 211 2.21 3.68 -19.47
N ASN A 212 1.24 2.78 -19.33
CA ASN A 212 0.19 2.86 -18.31
C ASN A 212 0.60 2.32 -16.94
N VAL A 213 1.83 1.83 -16.78
CA VAL A 213 2.37 1.31 -15.52
C VAL A 213 3.21 2.38 -14.84
N TRP A 214 2.93 2.59 -13.57
CA TRP A 214 3.65 3.50 -12.67
C TRP A 214 4.24 2.71 -11.52
N SER A 215 5.31 3.19 -10.92
CA SER A 215 5.90 2.56 -9.73
C SER A 215 6.00 3.54 -8.57
N LYS A 216 5.76 3.04 -7.36
CA LYS A 216 6.01 3.76 -6.13
C LYS A 216 7.43 3.47 -5.63
N VAL A 217 8.23 4.50 -5.47
CA VAL A 217 9.55 4.43 -4.82
C VAL A 217 9.32 4.57 -3.31
N THR A 218 9.02 3.45 -2.67
CA THR A 218 8.59 3.38 -1.26
C THR A 218 9.14 2.13 -0.56
N CYS A 219 9.09 2.12 0.77
CA CYS A 219 9.45 0.98 1.62
C CYS A 219 10.89 0.46 1.44
N PRO A 220 11.92 1.31 1.35
CA PRO A 220 13.29 0.83 1.24
C PRO A 220 13.72 0.00 2.45
N GLU A 221 13.15 0.24 3.63
CA GLU A 221 13.41 -0.50 4.86
C GLU A 221 13.02 -1.99 4.78
N ARG A 222 12.12 -2.35 3.86
CA ARG A 222 11.70 -3.74 3.63
C ARG A 222 12.55 -4.48 2.62
N LEU A 223 13.28 -3.74 1.79
CA LEU A 223 14.11 -4.27 0.71
C LEU A 223 15.58 -4.34 1.13
N SER A 224 16.06 -3.33 1.86
CA SER A 224 17.45 -3.23 2.28
C SER A 224 17.90 -4.41 3.14
N VAL A 225 19.08 -4.93 2.85
CA VAL A 225 19.77 -5.93 3.66
C VAL A 225 20.89 -5.31 4.49
N SER A 226 21.37 -4.11 4.14
CA SER A 226 22.44 -3.37 4.82
C SER A 226 21.92 -2.29 5.78
N GLY A 227 20.66 -1.87 5.61
CA GLY A 227 20.07 -0.84 6.46
C GLY A 227 19.71 -1.33 7.87
N PRO A 228 19.48 -0.39 8.79
CA PRO A 228 19.09 -0.72 10.16
C PRO A 228 17.75 -1.47 10.19
N LYS A 229 17.67 -2.44 11.09
CA LYS A 229 16.49 -3.30 11.26
C LYS A 229 15.70 -2.95 12.52
N ALA A 230 16.23 -2.09 13.38
CA ALA A 230 15.60 -1.67 14.64
C ALA A 230 15.40 -0.16 14.68
N LEU A 231 14.37 0.28 15.40
CA LEU A 231 14.01 1.71 15.54
C LEU A 231 15.12 2.57 16.20
N ASN A 232 16.02 1.94 16.97
CA ASN A 232 17.07 2.62 17.70
C ASN A 232 18.43 2.58 16.98
N ASP A 233 18.48 2.01 15.79
CA ASP A 233 19.70 1.99 14.99
C ASP A 233 20.02 3.39 14.45
N ALA A 234 21.25 3.57 13.97
CA ALA A 234 21.67 4.80 13.32
C ALA A 234 20.73 5.15 12.14
N THR A 235 20.74 6.42 11.74
CA THR A 235 19.95 6.91 10.61
C THR A 235 20.13 5.99 9.39
N PRO A 236 19.04 5.42 8.86
CA PRO A 236 19.12 4.50 7.74
C PRO A 236 19.57 5.22 6.48
N THR A 237 20.46 4.62 5.73
CA THR A 237 20.90 5.14 4.43
C THR A 237 20.26 4.39 3.27
N TYR A 238 19.92 3.11 3.45
CA TYR A 238 19.35 2.22 2.42
C TYR A 238 20.08 2.29 1.08
N THR A 239 21.42 2.46 1.12
CA THR A 239 22.26 2.66 -0.08
C THR A 239 22.23 1.50 -1.04
N ASP A 240 21.93 0.29 -0.56
CA ASP A 240 21.76 -0.91 -1.35
C ASP A 240 20.44 -0.92 -2.16
N VAL A 241 19.46 -0.08 -1.79
CA VAL A 241 18.19 0.07 -2.52
C VAL A 241 18.26 1.17 -3.58
N VAL A 242 19.10 2.18 -3.38
CA VAL A 242 19.19 3.35 -4.27
C VAL A 242 19.35 3.01 -5.76
N PRO A 243 20.15 2.01 -6.18
CA PRO A 243 20.29 1.65 -7.60
C PRO A 243 19.00 1.16 -8.26
N PHE A 244 18.01 0.70 -7.46
CA PHE A 244 16.73 0.16 -7.92
C PHE A 244 15.58 1.18 -7.89
N ALA A 245 15.84 2.43 -7.49
CA ALA A 245 14.83 3.47 -7.28
C ALA A 245 14.65 4.42 -8.48
#